data_3131207499149b1450b0db7915d39af4
#
_entry.id   3131207499149b1450b0db7915d39af4
#
_cell.length_a   1.000
_cell.length_b   1.000
_cell.length_c   1.000
_cell.angle_alpha   90.00
_cell.angle_beta   90.00
_cell.angle_gamma   90.00
#
_symmetry.space_group_name_H-M   'P 1'
#
loop_
_entity.id
_entity.type
_entity.pdbx_description
1 polymer ?
#
loop_
_entity_poly.entity_id
_entity_poly.type
_entity_poly.pdbx_seq_one_letter_code
_entity_poly.pdbx_strand_id
1 'polypeptide(L)'
;MVLLDHFRPPLNTRRHWHSFHNAWATYIAADLNRSLPEGYFAEPNVQFGIEIDVAAFDEDAQTVVPLSVNDRTAWRPAPPAQTVAFEPTAETVAISIFSNESGPTLAGAIELVSPANKDRPDHRQAFVAKCETYLRQGLGLVIVDVVTGRRANLHNELLDHLAAAEARLSAELYATAYHVVERGEQSSLDIWLEPLAVGEPLPTLPLWLMGGLCFPVDLKATYERTCVEQRISLTSAS
;
A
#
# COMPACT_ATOMS: atom_id res chain seq x y z
N MET A 1 5.69 17.42 8.53
CA MET A 1 7.11 17.19 8.12
C MET A 1 7.14 16.92 6.62
N VAL A 2 8.26 17.18 5.96
CA VAL A 2 8.48 16.86 4.54
C VAL A 2 9.21 15.53 4.39
N LEU A 3 9.12 14.89 3.22
CA LEU A 3 9.87 13.67 2.90
C LEU A 3 11.38 13.96 2.93
N LEU A 4 12.13 13.14 3.64
CA LEU A 4 13.59 13.20 3.72
C LEU A 4 14.23 12.19 2.76
N ASP A 5 15.47 12.47 2.33
CA ASP A 5 16.23 11.46 1.56
C ASP A 5 16.94 10.48 2.50
N HIS A 6 16.32 9.32 2.71
CA HIS A 6 16.85 8.26 3.56
C HIS A 6 18.04 7.51 2.95
N PHE A 7 18.33 7.74 1.66
CA PHE A 7 19.33 6.97 0.90
C PHE A 7 20.58 7.78 0.57
N ARG A 8 20.63 9.04 1.02
CA ARG A 8 21.79 9.93 0.86
C ARG A 8 22.26 10.51 2.19
N PRO A 9 23.55 10.97 2.26
CA PRO A 9 24.02 11.70 3.43
C PRO A 9 23.20 12.98 3.70
N PRO A 10 23.03 13.36 4.94
CA PRO A 10 23.63 12.74 6.14
C PRO A 10 22.80 11.58 6.71
N LEU A 11 21.58 11.31 6.20
CA LEU A 11 20.64 10.42 6.87
C LEU A 11 21.05 8.95 6.73
N ASN A 12 21.41 8.50 5.54
CA ASN A 12 21.83 7.11 5.30
C ASN A 12 23.08 6.67 6.05
N THR A 13 23.92 7.62 6.51
CA THR A 13 25.11 7.33 7.31
C THR A 13 24.81 7.25 8.81
N ARG A 14 23.63 7.70 9.25
CA ARG A 14 23.24 7.80 10.67
C ARG A 14 22.07 6.89 11.03
N ARG A 15 21.28 6.45 10.06
CA ARG A 15 20.06 5.66 10.26
C ARG A 15 19.97 4.56 9.21
N HIS A 16 19.53 3.40 9.63
CA HIS A 16 19.29 2.27 8.74
C HIS A 16 17.87 2.32 8.19
N TRP A 17 17.72 2.30 6.87
CA TRP A 17 16.41 2.30 6.21
C TRP A 17 15.50 1.19 6.72
N HIS A 18 16.02 -0.04 6.86
CA HIS A 18 15.24 -1.19 7.32
C HIS A 18 14.56 -0.91 8.69
N SER A 19 15.26 -0.29 9.63
CA SER A 19 14.68 0.09 10.92
C SER A 19 13.59 1.15 10.78
N PHE A 20 13.78 2.13 9.90
CA PHE A 20 12.78 3.15 9.61
C PHE A 20 11.55 2.54 8.92
N HIS A 21 11.76 1.72 7.93
CA HIS A 21 10.74 1.03 7.16
C HIS A 21 9.80 0.22 8.07
N ASN A 22 10.36 -0.64 8.92
CA ASN A 22 9.57 -1.45 9.85
C ASN A 22 8.78 -0.60 10.86
N ALA A 23 9.39 0.48 11.37
CA ALA A 23 8.70 1.39 12.26
C ALA A 23 7.56 2.13 11.54
N TRP A 24 7.78 2.55 10.29
CA TRP A 24 6.75 3.24 9.52
C TRP A 24 5.57 2.31 9.22
N ALA A 25 5.82 1.07 8.80
CA ALA A 25 4.77 0.05 8.65
C ALA A 25 3.96 -0.13 9.93
N THR A 26 4.65 -0.18 11.10
CA THR A 26 4.00 -0.29 12.40
C THR A 26 3.09 0.91 12.70
N TYR A 27 3.52 2.14 12.38
CA TYR A 27 2.70 3.32 12.64
C TYR A 27 1.57 3.49 11.63
N ILE A 28 1.71 3.02 10.40
CA ILE A 28 0.61 2.94 9.44
C ILE A 28 -0.47 1.97 9.95
N ALA A 29 -0.10 0.75 10.35
CA ALA A 29 -1.04 -0.22 10.91
C ALA A 29 -1.74 0.32 12.16
N ALA A 30 -0.99 0.93 13.09
CA ALA A 30 -1.54 1.53 14.30
C ALA A 30 -2.49 2.71 14.02
N ASP A 31 -2.28 3.45 12.94
CA ASP A 31 -3.15 4.55 12.54
C ASP A 31 -4.44 4.03 11.91
N LEU A 32 -4.35 3.06 11.02
CA LEU A 32 -5.50 2.36 10.44
C LEU A 32 -6.41 1.77 11.52
N ASN A 33 -5.86 1.10 12.53
CA ASN A 33 -6.60 0.48 13.62
C ASN A 33 -7.43 1.47 14.48
N ARG A 34 -7.20 2.78 14.35
CA ARG A 34 -8.05 3.79 15.00
C ARG A 34 -9.35 4.06 14.23
N SER A 35 -9.36 3.77 12.94
CA SER A 35 -10.45 4.09 12.03
C SER A 35 -11.17 2.85 11.49
N LEU A 36 -10.53 1.70 11.52
CA LEU A 36 -11.13 0.45 11.09
C LEU A 36 -12.34 0.09 11.99
N PRO A 37 -13.45 -0.40 11.41
CA PRO A 37 -14.60 -0.86 12.19
C PRO A 37 -14.30 -2.17 12.91
N GLU A 38 -15.20 -2.53 13.83
CA GLU A 38 -15.17 -3.85 14.49
C GLU A 38 -15.18 -4.96 13.43
N GLY A 39 -14.42 -6.02 13.65
CA GLY A 39 -14.20 -7.10 12.69
C GLY A 39 -13.02 -6.88 11.73
N TYR A 40 -12.45 -5.68 11.69
CA TYR A 40 -11.25 -5.39 10.87
C TYR A 40 -10.08 -4.95 11.73
N PHE A 41 -8.90 -5.40 11.36
CA PHE A 41 -7.65 -4.94 11.97
C PHE A 41 -6.52 -4.88 10.95
N ALA A 42 -5.48 -4.12 11.26
CA ALA A 42 -4.27 -4.01 10.46
C ALA A 42 -3.05 -4.43 11.27
N GLU A 43 -2.17 -5.20 10.66
CA GLU A 43 -0.90 -5.65 11.24
C GLU A 43 0.29 -5.31 10.33
N PRO A 44 1.45 -4.93 10.89
CA PRO A 44 2.66 -4.69 10.12
C PRO A 44 3.48 -5.97 9.94
N ASN A 45 4.25 -6.04 8.85
CA ASN A 45 5.24 -7.09 8.56
C ASN A 45 4.68 -8.51 8.65
N VAL A 46 3.52 -8.74 8.04
CA VAL A 46 2.81 -10.03 8.11
C VAL A 46 3.34 -10.99 7.05
N GLN A 47 3.48 -12.26 7.43
CA GLN A 47 3.73 -13.37 6.51
C GLN A 47 2.42 -14.12 6.26
N PHE A 48 1.75 -13.77 5.18
CA PHE A 48 0.51 -14.43 4.75
C PHE A 48 0.75 -15.15 3.41
N GLY A 49 1.58 -16.22 3.46
CA GLY A 49 2.12 -16.86 2.27
C GLY A 49 3.17 -16.02 1.54
N ILE A 50 2.99 -14.71 1.51
CA ILE A 50 3.88 -13.68 0.99
C ILE A 50 4.09 -12.64 2.11
N GLU A 51 5.26 -12.01 2.19
CA GLU A 51 5.52 -10.92 3.14
C GLU A 51 4.78 -9.64 2.70
N ILE A 52 4.04 -9.03 3.63
CA ILE A 52 3.25 -7.80 3.41
C ILE A 52 3.69 -6.78 4.46
N ASP A 53 4.02 -5.56 4.03
CA ASP A 53 4.47 -4.51 4.95
C ASP A 53 3.35 -4.06 5.90
N VAL A 54 2.14 -3.85 5.40
CA VAL A 54 0.94 -3.65 6.22
C VAL A 54 -0.23 -4.39 5.58
N ALA A 55 -0.82 -5.33 6.31
CA ALA A 55 -1.99 -6.07 5.90
C ALA A 55 -3.22 -5.59 6.70
N ALA A 56 -4.35 -5.46 6.04
CA ALA A 56 -5.65 -5.28 6.66
C ALA A 56 -6.45 -6.57 6.51
N PHE A 57 -7.07 -7.00 7.58
CA PHE A 57 -7.81 -8.26 7.67
C PHE A 57 -9.27 -8.01 8.02
N ASP A 58 -10.12 -8.92 7.54
CA ASP A 58 -11.51 -9.09 7.94
C ASP A 58 -11.60 -10.36 8.82
N GLU A 59 -12.01 -10.21 10.06
CA GLU A 59 -12.19 -11.32 11.01
C GLU A 59 -13.47 -12.11 10.75
N ASP A 60 -14.47 -11.47 10.13
CA ASP A 60 -15.84 -11.99 9.98
C ASP A 60 -16.22 -12.32 8.52
N ALA A 61 -15.25 -12.54 7.62
CA ALA A 61 -15.46 -12.73 6.18
C ALA A 61 -16.51 -13.81 5.80
N GLN A 62 -16.95 -14.64 6.76
CA GLN A 62 -18.02 -15.63 6.56
C GLN A 62 -19.42 -15.10 6.84
N THR A 63 -19.56 -13.91 7.41
CA THR A 63 -20.84 -13.32 7.74
C THR A 63 -21.06 -12.09 6.89
N VAL A 64 -21.78 -12.23 5.77
CA VAL A 64 -22.26 -11.08 4.99
C VAL A 64 -23.31 -10.34 5.84
N VAL A 65 -22.86 -9.56 6.82
CA VAL A 65 -23.68 -8.60 7.48
C VAL A 65 -23.67 -7.34 6.59
N PRO A 66 -24.82 -6.83 6.11
CA PRO A 66 -24.85 -5.53 5.46
C PRO A 66 -24.39 -4.52 6.52
N LEU A 67 -23.14 -4.09 6.43
CA LEU A 67 -22.62 -3.04 7.28
C LEU A 67 -23.49 -1.79 7.00
N SER A 68 -24.35 -1.45 7.93
CA SER A 68 -24.94 -0.12 7.95
C SER A 68 -23.78 0.84 8.08
N VAL A 69 -23.50 1.55 7.00
CA VAL A 69 -22.50 2.61 6.92
C VAL A 69 -22.91 3.68 7.93
N ASN A 70 -22.58 3.46 9.20
CA ASN A 70 -22.61 4.52 10.18
C ASN A 70 -21.50 5.50 9.80
N ASP A 71 -21.89 6.72 9.60
CA ASP A 71 -21.24 7.97 9.19
C ASP A 71 -19.87 8.29 9.88
N ARG A 72 -19.05 7.27 10.19
CA ARG A 72 -17.81 7.43 10.96
C ARG A 72 -16.58 7.78 10.14
N THR A 73 -16.64 7.66 8.81
CA THR A 73 -15.59 8.15 7.95
C THR A 73 -16.11 9.29 7.08
N ALA A 74 -16.06 10.51 7.61
CA ALA A 74 -16.36 11.72 6.83
C ALA A 74 -15.34 11.96 5.70
N TRP A 75 -14.25 11.18 5.68
CA TRP A 75 -13.24 11.25 4.64
C TRP A 75 -13.69 10.47 3.39
N ARG A 76 -13.56 11.11 2.24
CA ARG A 76 -13.79 10.50 0.93
C ARG A 76 -12.57 10.72 0.05
N PRO A 77 -12.10 9.70 -0.69
CA PRO A 77 -11.01 9.89 -1.63
C PRO A 77 -11.43 10.85 -2.75
N ALA A 78 -10.46 11.56 -3.31
CA ALA A 78 -10.64 12.22 -4.59
C ALA A 78 -11.00 11.18 -5.66
N PRO A 79 -11.59 11.59 -6.80
CA PRO A 79 -11.74 10.67 -7.93
C PRO A 79 -10.40 10.03 -8.32
N PRO A 80 -10.40 8.77 -8.80
CA PRO A 80 -9.18 8.14 -9.26
C PRO A 80 -8.55 8.95 -10.40
N ALA A 81 -7.24 9.03 -10.43
CA ALA A 81 -6.50 9.70 -11.50
C ALA A 81 -6.69 8.97 -12.85
N GLN A 82 -6.83 7.66 -12.79
CA GLN A 82 -7.03 6.82 -13.97
C GLN A 82 -7.91 5.62 -13.64
N THR A 83 -8.56 5.08 -14.67
CA THR A 83 -9.35 3.85 -14.62
C THR A 83 -9.02 3.05 -15.86
N VAL A 84 -8.59 1.81 -15.68
CA VAL A 84 -8.21 0.89 -16.76
C VAL A 84 -9.08 -0.36 -16.72
N ALA A 85 -9.24 -1.02 -17.86
CA ALA A 85 -9.89 -2.33 -17.93
C ALA A 85 -9.06 -3.35 -17.13
N PHE A 86 -9.72 -4.19 -16.34
CA PHE A 86 -9.05 -5.19 -15.51
C PHE A 86 -9.97 -6.40 -15.32
N GLU A 87 -9.42 -7.59 -15.48
CA GLU A 87 -10.14 -8.84 -15.21
C GLU A 87 -9.55 -9.52 -13.98
N PRO A 88 -10.26 -9.50 -12.84
CA PRO A 88 -9.86 -10.29 -11.67
C PRO A 88 -9.96 -11.77 -12.03
N THR A 89 -9.06 -12.58 -11.50
CA THR A 89 -9.12 -14.03 -11.69
C THR A 89 -10.19 -14.60 -10.75
N ALA A 90 -11.21 -15.24 -11.33
CA ALA A 90 -12.24 -15.95 -10.56
C ALA A 90 -11.71 -17.21 -9.83
N GLU A 91 -10.51 -17.65 -10.18
CA GLU A 91 -9.82 -18.69 -9.42
C GLU A 91 -9.28 -18.07 -8.13
N THR A 92 -9.95 -18.37 -7.03
CA THR A 92 -9.34 -18.28 -5.71
C THR A 92 -8.07 -19.12 -5.80
N VAL A 93 -6.92 -18.48 -6.01
CA VAL A 93 -5.66 -19.10 -5.66
C VAL A 93 -5.76 -19.23 -4.14
N ALA A 94 -6.33 -20.37 -3.71
CA ALA A 94 -6.30 -20.76 -2.34
C ALA A 94 -4.81 -20.80 -1.98
N ILE A 95 -4.31 -19.75 -1.31
CA ILE A 95 -3.19 -19.94 -0.42
C ILE A 95 -3.78 -20.89 0.62
N SER A 96 -3.61 -22.19 0.35
CA SER A 96 -4.15 -23.26 1.16
C SER A 96 -3.39 -23.25 2.47
N ILE A 97 -3.84 -22.42 3.40
CA ILE A 97 -3.59 -22.63 4.81
C ILE A 97 -4.53 -23.79 5.17
N PHE A 98 -3.99 -25.00 5.19
CA PHE A 98 -4.65 -26.15 5.77
C PHE A 98 -4.76 -25.93 7.28
N SER A 99 -5.77 -25.20 7.71
CA SER A 99 -6.29 -25.29 9.07
C SER A 99 -7.81 -25.30 8.97
N ASN A 100 -8.42 -26.24 9.69
CA ASN A 100 -9.87 -26.35 9.85
C ASN A 100 -10.46 -25.24 10.75
N GLU A 101 -9.72 -24.17 10.98
CA GLU A 101 -10.13 -22.99 11.75
C GLU A 101 -10.13 -21.80 10.79
N SER A 102 -11.27 -21.17 10.64
CA SER A 102 -11.46 -19.94 9.88
C SER A 102 -10.66 -18.83 10.56
N GLY A 103 -9.47 -18.59 10.03
CA GLY A 103 -8.64 -17.43 10.42
C GLY A 103 -9.07 -16.16 9.68
N PRO A 104 -8.52 -15.00 10.05
CA PRO A 104 -8.83 -13.74 9.39
C PRO A 104 -8.44 -13.77 7.90
N THR A 105 -9.26 -13.12 7.08
CA THR A 105 -9.05 -13.02 5.62
C THR A 105 -8.38 -11.70 5.27
N LEU A 106 -7.36 -11.76 4.41
CA LEU A 106 -6.71 -10.53 3.91
C LEU A 106 -7.73 -9.67 3.15
N ALA A 107 -7.88 -8.43 3.54
CA ALA A 107 -8.84 -7.48 2.97
C ALA A 107 -8.19 -6.33 2.19
N GLY A 108 -6.93 -6.02 2.45
CA GLY A 108 -6.17 -4.99 1.76
C GLY A 108 -4.69 -5.02 2.12
N ALA A 109 -3.82 -4.43 1.30
CA ALA A 109 -2.38 -4.44 1.47
C ALA A 109 -1.73 -3.08 1.23
N ILE A 110 -0.66 -2.78 1.96
CA ILE A 110 0.21 -1.63 1.74
C ILE A 110 1.65 -2.13 1.63
N GLU A 111 2.34 -1.71 0.59
CA GLU A 111 3.72 -2.07 0.29
C GLU A 111 4.61 -0.82 0.31
N LEU A 112 5.59 -0.82 1.19
CA LEU A 112 6.63 0.20 1.27
C LEU A 112 7.85 -0.30 0.49
N VAL A 113 8.11 0.27 -0.67
CA VAL A 113 9.21 -0.18 -1.53
C VAL A 113 10.56 -0.07 -0.83
N SER A 114 11.32 -1.15 -0.83
CA SER A 114 12.69 -1.20 -0.34
C SER A 114 13.71 -1.13 -1.50
N PRO A 115 14.97 -0.75 -1.25
CA PRO A 115 16.02 -0.84 -2.26
C PRO A 115 16.20 -2.23 -2.86
N ALA A 116 15.96 -3.30 -2.07
CA ALA A 116 16.04 -4.67 -2.54
C ALA A 116 14.99 -4.99 -3.61
N ASN A 117 13.77 -4.47 -3.47
CA ASN A 117 12.71 -4.65 -4.46
C ASN A 117 13.08 -4.06 -5.84
N LYS A 118 13.94 -3.02 -5.87
CA LYS A 118 14.34 -2.30 -7.09
C LYS A 118 15.70 -2.73 -7.66
N ASP A 119 16.44 -3.61 -6.98
CA ASP A 119 17.85 -3.87 -7.28
C ASP A 119 18.05 -4.75 -8.53
N ARG A 120 17.42 -5.92 -8.58
CA ARG A 120 17.61 -6.92 -9.64
C ARG A 120 16.31 -7.21 -10.38
N PRO A 121 16.38 -7.62 -11.67
CA PRO A 121 15.17 -7.95 -12.44
C PRO A 121 14.26 -8.97 -11.75
N ASP A 122 14.83 -10.04 -11.20
CA ASP A 122 14.12 -11.10 -10.49
C ASP A 122 13.41 -10.59 -9.22
N HIS A 123 14.06 -9.69 -8.46
CA HIS A 123 13.43 -9.06 -7.30
C HIS A 123 12.26 -8.14 -7.70
N ARG A 124 12.43 -7.38 -8.79
CA ARG A 124 11.36 -6.53 -9.31
C ARG A 124 10.18 -7.36 -9.81
N GLN A 125 10.46 -8.43 -10.56
CA GLN A 125 9.43 -9.36 -11.04
C GLN A 125 8.67 -10.01 -9.87
N ALA A 126 9.39 -10.45 -8.81
CA ALA A 126 8.76 -11.02 -7.63
C ALA A 126 7.83 -10.02 -6.92
N PHE A 127 8.28 -8.75 -6.77
CA PHE A 127 7.46 -7.68 -6.19
C PHE A 127 6.20 -7.42 -7.04
N VAL A 128 6.37 -7.28 -8.36
CA VAL A 128 5.27 -7.02 -9.29
C VAL A 128 4.28 -8.18 -9.30
N ALA A 129 4.74 -9.43 -9.37
CA ALA A 129 3.88 -10.61 -9.34
C ALA A 129 3.08 -10.72 -8.02
N LYS A 130 3.69 -10.32 -6.89
CA LYS A 130 3.03 -10.21 -5.60
C LYS A 130 1.88 -9.19 -5.66
N CYS A 131 2.17 -7.98 -6.14
CA CYS A 131 1.17 -6.91 -6.26
C CYS A 131 0.04 -7.28 -7.24
N GLU A 132 0.38 -7.90 -8.38
CA GLU A 132 -0.61 -8.43 -9.33
C GLU A 132 -1.52 -9.45 -8.67
N THR A 133 -0.98 -10.37 -7.86
CA THR A 133 -1.76 -11.38 -7.12
C THR A 133 -2.80 -10.73 -6.22
N TYR A 134 -2.45 -9.67 -5.48
CA TYR A 134 -3.41 -8.94 -4.65
C TYR A 134 -4.55 -8.36 -5.48
N LEU A 135 -4.22 -7.67 -6.56
CA LEU A 135 -5.23 -7.05 -7.42
C LEU A 135 -6.14 -8.09 -8.08
N ARG A 136 -5.59 -9.24 -8.53
CA ARG A 136 -6.41 -10.32 -9.10
C ARG A 136 -7.36 -10.97 -8.09
N GLN A 137 -7.04 -10.90 -6.81
CA GLN A 137 -7.92 -11.34 -5.72
C GLN A 137 -8.95 -10.26 -5.31
N GLY A 138 -8.97 -9.10 -5.97
CA GLY A 138 -9.87 -7.99 -5.66
C GLY A 138 -9.47 -7.19 -4.42
N LEU A 139 -8.23 -7.37 -3.93
CA LEU A 139 -7.71 -6.59 -2.79
C LEU A 139 -7.37 -5.18 -3.22
N GLY A 140 -7.67 -4.20 -2.37
CA GLY A 140 -7.10 -2.87 -2.51
C GLY A 140 -5.62 -2.88 -2.13
N LEU A 141 -4.83 -2.11 -2.87
CA LEU A 141 -3.38 -2.05 -2.72
C LEU A 141 -2.91 -0.61 -2.68
N VAL A 142 -1.97 -0.32 -1.78
CA VAL A 142 -1.21 0.94 -1.78
C VAL A 142 0.28 0.60 -1.94
N ILE A 143 0.97 1.26 -2.86
CA ILE A 143 2.42 1.15 -3.05
C ILE A 143 3.05 2.51 -2.78
N VAL A 144 4.08 2.55 -1.92
CA VAL A 144 4.82 3.78 -1.59
C VAL A 144 6.30 3.59 -1.92
N ASP A 145 6.80 4.33 -2.88
CA ASP A 145 8.20 4.31 -3.31
C ASP A 145 8.88 5.66 -3.00
N VAL A 146 9.71 5.67 -1.97
CA VAL A 146 10.55 6.81 -1.56
C VAL A 146 12.05 6.53 -1.78
N VAL A 147 12.39 5.49 -2.56
CA VAL A 147 13.77 5.03 -2.75
C VAL A 147 14.48 5.86 -3.81
N THR A 148 15.27 6.84 -3.38
CA THR A 148 16.06 7.72 -4.28
C THR A 148 17.32 7.03 -4.82
N GLY A 149 17.77 5.95 -4.21
CA GLY A 149 19.00 5.25 -4.59
C GLY A 149 18.87 4.28 -5.77
N ARG A 150 17.69 4.08 -6.33
CA ARG A 150 17.37 3.16 -7.43
C ARG A 150 16.31 3.76 -8.35
N ARG A 151 16.46 3.59 -9.68
CA ARG A 151 15.60 4.22 -10.69
C ARG A 151 14.44 3.38 -11.20
N ALA A 152 14.41 2.07 -10.92
CA ALA A 152 13.31 1.23 -11.37
C ALA A 152 11.98 1.78 -10.84
N ASN A 153 10.95 1.79 -11.69
CA ASN A 153 9.60 2.21 -11.32
C ASN A 153 8.69 0.98 -11.31
N LEU A 154 8.44 0.43 -10.11
CA LEU A 154 7.68 -0.81 -9.93
C LEU A 154 6.19 -0.65 -10.25
N HIS A 155 5.63 0.57 -10.13
CA HIS A 155 4.29 0.88 -10.61
C HIS A 155 4.20 0.68 -12.13
N ASN A 156 5.14 1.22 -12.90
CA ASN A 156 5.15 1.05 -14.35
C ASN A 156 5.36 -0.41 -14.76
N GLU A 157 6.23 -1.13 -14.06
CA GLU A 157 6.43 -2.57 -14.31
C GLU A 157 5.15 -3.38 -14.00
N LEU A 158 4.40 -3.01 -12.94
CA LEU A 158 3.09 -3.60 -12.64
C LEU A 158 2.07 -3.32 -13.75
N LEU A 159 1.99 -2.09 -14.24
CA LEU A 159 1.07 -1.74 -15.32
C LEU A 159 1.40 -2.45 -16.64
N ASP A 160 2.68 -2.69 -16.93
CA ASP A 160 3.10 -3.50 -18.08
C ASP A 160 2.60 -4.94 -17.97
N HIS A 161 2.66 -5.55 -16.78
CA HIS A 161 2.10 -6.86 -16.51
C HIS A 161 0.58 -6.91 -16.65
N LEU A 162 -0.10 -5.83 -16.28
CA LEU A 162 -1.56 -5.70 -16.36
C LEU A 162 -2.05 -5.25 -17.76
N ALA A 163 -1.14 -5.06 -18.71
CA ALA A 163 -1.44 -4.53 -20.07
C ALA A 163 -2.12 -3.14 -20.02
N ALA A 164 -1.81 -2.31 -19.04
CA ALA A 164 -2.37 -0.98 -18.77
C ALA A 164 -1.32 0.13 -18.89
N ALA A 165 -0.48 0.08 -19.91
CA ALA A 165 0.68 0.96 -20.10
C ALA A 165 0.30 2.45 -20.26
N GLU A 166 -0.94 2.76 -20.60
CA GLU A 166 -1.46 4.13 -20.67
C GLU A 166 -1.49 4.86 -19.33
N ALA A 167 -1.48 4.10 -18.22
CA ALA A 167 -1.50 4.62 -16.85
C ALA A 167 -0.11 4.86 -16.25
N ARG A 168 0.96 4.80 -17.03
CA ARG A 168 2.34 4.95 -16.55
C ARG A 168 2.61 6.33 -15.98
N LEU A 169 3.50 6.36 -14.98
CA LEU A 169 3.96 7.56 -14.28
C LEU A 169 5.43 7.84 -14.60
N SER A 170 5.76 9.11 -14.91
CA SER A 170 7.14 9.53 -15.17
C SER A 170 7.96 9.81 -13.92
N ALA A 171 7.34 9.96 -12.75
CA ALA A 171 8.02 10.24 -11.49
C ALA A 171 8.86 9.04 -11.01
N GLU A 172 10.04 9.33 -10.43
CA GLU A 172 10.90 8.30 -9.83
C GLU A 172 10.43 7.89 -8.42
N LEU A 173 9.84 8.84 -7.67
CA LEU A 173 9.25 8.62 -6.34
C LEU A 173 7.74 8.82 -6.45
N TYR A 174 6.99 7.95 -5.82
CA TYR A 174 5.53 7.98 -5.93
C TYR A 174 4.85 7.26 -4.77
N ALA A 175 3.58 7.58 -4.58
CA ALA A 175 2.65 6.77 -3.83
C ALA A 175 1.43 6.52 -4.73
N THR A 176 0.99 5.28 -4.82
CA THR A 176 -0.14 4.87 -5.66
C THR A 176 -1.11 4.02 -4.88
N ALA A 177 -2.40 4.19 -5.15
CA ALA A 177 -3.43 3.31 -4.63
C ALA A 177 -4.21 2.69 -5.79
N TYR A 178 -4.69 1.46 -5.58
CA TYR A 178 -5.39 0.67 -6.58
C TYR A 178 -6.65 0.07 -5.97
N HIS A 179 -7.73 0.10 -6.74
CA HIS A 179 -9.01 -0.50 -6.37
C HIS A 179 -9.63 -1.20 -7.56
N VAL A 180 -9.89 -2.48 -7.42
CA VAL A 180 -10.62 -3.27 -8.42
C VAL A 180 -12.10 -3.00 -8.25
N VAL A 181 -12.76 -2.53 -9.31
CA VAL A 181 -14.18 -2.13 -9.30
C VAL A 181 -14.94 -2.86 -10.39
N GLU A 182 -16.06 -3.47 -10.01
CA GLU A 182 -17.00 -4.02 -10.96
C GLU A 182 -17.94 -2.92 -11.47
N ARG A 183 -17.98 -2.73 -12.79
CA ARG A 183 -18.85 -1.76 -13.48
C ARG A 183 -19.74 -2.49 -14.49
N GLY A 184 -20.87 -2.99 -14.02
CA GLY A 184 -21.74 -3.85 -14.83
C GLY A 184 -21.10 -5.22 -15.09
N GLU A 185 -20.94 -5.59 -16.36
CA GLU A 185 -20.29 -6.87 -16.75
C GLU A 185 -18.76 -6.76 -16.91
N GLN A 186 -18.19 -5.58 -16.68
CA GLN A 186 -16.75 -5.33 -16.83
C GLN A 186 -16.12 -4.93 -15.50
N SER A 187 -14.98 -5.52 -15.22
CA SER A 187 -14.13 -5.08 -14.13
C SER A 187 -13.12 -4.05 -14.62
N SER A 188 -12.77 -3.11 -13.75
CA SER A 188 -11.80 -2.07 -14.01
C SER A 188 -10.93 -1.83 -12.79
N LEU A 189 -9.75 -1.26 -13.01
CA LEU A 189 -8.82 -0.88 -11.98
C LEU A 189 -8.77 0.65 -11.89
N ASP A 190 -9.27 1.19 -10.78
CA ASP A 190 -9.13 2.61 -10.45
C ASP A 190 -7.78 2.83 -9.81
N ILE A 191 -7.06 3.87 -10.25
CA ILE A 191 -5.69 4.16 -9.84
C ILE A 191 -5.58 5.61 -9.40
N TRP A 192 -5.08 5.83 -8.18
CA TRP A 192 -4.71 7.15 -7.64
C TRP A 192 -3.19 7.27 -7.72
N LEU A 193 -2.71 8.35 -8.32
CA LEU A 193 -1.29 8.59 -8.61
C LEU A 193 -0.85 9.87 -7.93
N GLU A 194 0.11 9.75 -7.02
CA GLU A 194 0.70 10.88 -6.30
C GLU A 194 2.23 10.89 -6.51
N PRO A 195 2.75 11.72 -7.41
CA PRO A 195 4.18 11.94 -7.53
C PRO A 195 4.74 12.50 -6.22
N LEU A 196 5.86 11.95 -5.76
CA LEU A 196 6.54 12.41 -4.55
C LEU A 196 7.84 13.12 -4.87
N ALA A 197 8.25 14.03 -3.98
CA ALA A 197 9.55 14.68 -4.06
C ALA A 197 10.15 14.85 -2.65
N VAL A 198 11.48 14.68 -2.56
CA VAL A 198 12.21 15.02 -1.34
C VAL A 198 12.05 16.52 -1.05
N GLY A 199 11.71 16.87 0.17
CA GLY A 199 11.41 18.23 0.58
C GLY A 199 9.92 18.60 0.54
N GLU A 200 9.06 17.75 -0.01
CA GLU A 200 7.61 17.96 -0.07
C GLU A 200 6.85 17.08 0.94
N PRO A 201 5.64 17.48 1.36
CA PRO A 201 4.81 16.67 2.25
C PRO A 201 4.29 15.42 1.54
N LEU A 202 4.11 14.35 2.30
CA LEU A 202 3.50 13.11 1.80
C LEU A 202 1.96 13.25 1.73
N PRO A 203 1.30 12.58 0.77
CA PRO A 203 -0.14 12.61 0.59
C PRO A 203 -0.88 11.67 1.55
N THR A 204 -2.22 11.77 1.51
CA THR A 204 -3.13 10.76 2.02
C THR A 204 -3.73 9.99 0.84
N LEU A 205 -3.66 8.66 0.89
CA LEU A 205 -4.17 7.78 -0.17
C LEU A 205 -5.34 6.92 0.32
N PRO A 206 -6.24 6.51 -0.58
CA PRO A 206 -7.31 5.58 -0.23
C PRO A 206 -6.79 4.15 -0.14
N LEU A 207 -7.03 3.44 0.96
CA LEU A 207 -6.99 1.99 1.01
C LEU A 207 -8.41 1.46 0.94
N TRP A 208 -8.72 0.77 -0.14
CA TRP A 208 -9.97 0.07 -0.30
C TRP A 208 -9.85 -1.34 0.27
N LEU A 209 -10.75 -1.72 1.14
CA LEU A 209 -10.84 -3.08 1.64
C LEU A 209 -11.78 -3.90 0.77
N MET A 210 -11.56 -5.21 0.76
CA MET A 210 -12.52 -6.14 0.16
C MET A 210 -13.91 -5.87 0.75
N GLY A 211 -14.95 -5.82 -0.10
CA GLY A 211 -16.30 -5.41 0.32
C GLY A 211 -16.60 -3.91 0.17
N GLY A 212 -15.65 -3.10 -0.31
CA GLY A 212 -15.89 -1.72 -0.75
C GLY A 212 -15.75 -0.64 0.34
N LEU A 213 -15.24 -0.97 1.51
CA LEU A 213 -14.90 0.03 2.54
C LEU A 213 -13.61 0.75 2.15
N CYS A 214 -13.56 2.07 2.38
CA CYS A 214 -12.40 2.89 2.06
C CYS A 214 -11.89 3.66 3.27
N PHE A 215 -10.59 3.54 3.52
CA PHE A 215 -9.92 4.21 4.65
C PHE A 215 -8.77 5.09 4.17
N PRO A 216 -8.56 6.25 4.81
CA PRO A 216 -7.42 7.10 4.51
C PRO A 216 -6.13 6.48 5.07
N VAL A 217 -5.10 6.38 4.24
CA VAL A 217 -3.71 6.11 4.65
C VAL A 217 -3.01 7.46 4.71
N ASP A 218 -2.91 8.05 5.89
CA ASP A 218 -2.21 9.32 6.10
C ASP A 218 -0.70 9.07 6.18
N LEU A 219 -0.06 9.08 5.01
CA LEU A 219 1.38 8.88 4.92
C LEU A 219 2.17 9.99 5.62
N LYS A 220 1.65 11.23 5.60
CA LYS A 220 2.31 12.36 6.26
C LYS A 220 2.34 12.18 7.78
N ALA A 221 1.19 11.94 8.40
CA ALA A 221 1.10 11.82 9.86
C ALA A 221 1.90 10.62 10.37
N THR A 222 1.81 9.47 9.70
CA THR A 222 2.54 8.24 10.07
C THR A 222 4.04 8.38 9.87
N TYR A 223 4.48 9.04 8.79
CA TYR A 223 5.88 9.35 8.54
C TYR A 223 6.46 10.32 9.58
N GLU A 224 5.74 11.40 9.90
CA GLU A 224 6.12 12.36 10.95
C GLU A 224 6.29 11.67 12.30
N ARG A 225 5.33 10.82 12.67
CA ARG A 225 5.42 10.03 13.89
C ARG A 225 6.65 9.13 13.90
N THR A 226 6.92 8.44 12.78
CA THR A 226 8.11 7.59 12.64
C THR A 226 9.39 8.38 12.83
N CYS A 227 9.49 9.56 12.21
CA CYS A 227 10.66 10.43 12.38
C CYS A 227 10.86 10.85 13.84
N VAL A 228 9.80 11.25 14.52
CA VAL A 228 9.86 11.65 15.94
C VAL A 228 10.33 10.49 16.82
N GLU A 229 9.71 9.33 16.70
CA GLU A 229 10.01 8.15 17.51
C GLU A 229 11.42 7.59 17.22
N GLN A 230 11.88 7.68 15.98
CA GLN A 230 13.24 7.32 15.57
C GLN A 230 14.27 8.44 15.84
N ARG A 231 13.86 9.55 16.48
CA ARG A 231 14.70 10.73 16.77
C ARG A 231 15.42 11.25 15.52
N ILE A 232 14.72 11.29 14.40
CA ILE A 232 15.19 11.92 13.16
C ILE A 232 14.72 13.36 13.19
N SER A 233 15.63 14.29 13.48
CA SER A 233 15.35 15.71 13.47
C SER A 233 15.82 16.34 12.17
N LEU A 234 14.99 17.25 11.62
CA LEU A 234 15.41 18.20 10.60
C LEU A 234 16.26 19.30 11.26
N THR A 235 17.44 19.00 11.75
CA THR A 235 18.40 20.08 11.94
C THR A 235 18.92 20.44 10.56
N SER A 236 18.41 21.55 10.02
CA SER A 236 19.07 22.27 8.95
C SER A 236 20.56 22.33 9.27
N ALA A 237 21.38 21.73 8.39
CA ALA A 237 22.81 22.05 8.38
C ALA A 237 22.90 23.55 8.10
N SER A 238 23.28 24.30 9.13
CA SER A 238 23.71 25.70 9.01
C SER A 238 24.99 25.79 8.21
#